data_9142a4901524ddab2aa07536ddcd3265
#
_entry.id   9142a4901524ddab2aa07536ddcd3265
#
_cell.length_a   1.000
_cell.length_b   1.000
_cell.length_c   1.000
_cell.angle_alpha   90.00
_cell.angle_beta   90.00
_cell.angle_gamma   90.00
#
_symmetry.space_group_name_H-M   'P 1'
#
loop_
_entity.id
_entity.type
_entity.pdbx_description
1 polymer ?
#
loop_
_entity_poly.entity_id
_entity_poly.type
_entity_poly.pdbx_seq_one_letter_code
_entity_poly.pdbx_strand_id
1 'polypeptide(L)'
;MKLKSLAALALSAVLLLSGCAAPAQNETTPESSSAAPETTAVSERVITDSCGTKTELPDDPCVVSLYGSFAECWLLSGGKLAGITEDAVDEHGIEIDDDTALVGTVMEPNLESIAALSPDYVILSADLPAHAELDAALTDMQIPHGYFHMDNVMDYAKIMLNFCAANDPDGEKYDENVTQVLKRIESIKQETAEKLSGQKAPTVLLLRAYSTGVKAKGEDTVAGAILKELGAHNIADDNESLLEDLSLESVIEADPDYILVMTMGSEENAKTYMAENIENNPAWSELSAVKNSRYIYLPKDLFHYKPLNRWDESYAYIAKLLLNEDA
;
A
#
# COMPACT_ATOMS: atom_id res chain seq x y z
N MET A 1 34.36 -10.53 -43.68
CA MET A 1 33.79 -10.58 -45.03
C MET A 1 32.39 -9.97 -45.02
N LYS A 2 32.25 -8.84 -45.72
CA LYS A 2 31.11 -8.29 -46.45
C LYS A 2 29.78 -8.17 -45.68
N LEU A 3 29.36 -6.99 -45.28
CA LEU A 3 28.93 -5.74 -45.97
C LEU A 3 27.57 -5.86 -46.67
N LYS A 4 26.75 -4.85 -46.37
CA LYS A 4 25.77 -4.13 -47.20
C LYS A 4 24.31 -4.38 -46.83
N SER A 5 23.44 -3.48 -46.66
CA SER A 5 23.29 -2.04 -46.97
C SER A 5 21.81 -1.75 -47.17
N LEU A 6 21.33 -0.66 -46.58
CA LEU A 6 20.45 0.37 -47.11
C LEU A 6 19.15 0.02 -47.85
N ALA A 7 18.01 0.59 -47.44
CA ALA A 7 17.44 1.73 -48.19
C ALA A 7 16.23 2.34 -47.46
N ALA A 8 16.31 3.63 -47.26
CA ALA A 8 15.21 4.55 -46.98
C ALA A 8 14.46 4.87 -48.29
N LEU A 9 13.16 5.18 -48.18
CA LEU A 9 12.55 6.09 -49.16
C LEU A 9 11.37 6.87 -48.51
N ALA A 10 11.46 8.17 -48.70
CA ALA A 10 10.54 9.21 -48.29
C ALA A 10 9.60 9.62 -49.40
N LEU A 11 8.69 10.54 -49.08
CA LEU A 11 7.97 11.48 -49.94
C LEU A 11 6.67 10.91 -50.62
N SER A 12 5.54 11.60 -50.63
CA SER A 12 5.27 13.00 -50.93
C SER A 12 3.82 13.39 -50.60
N ALA A 13 3.64 14.63 -50.22
CA ALA A 13 2.39 15.38 -50.13
C ALA A 13 1.82 15.71 -51.48
N VAL A 14 0.49 15.82 -51.64
CA VAL A 14 -0.16 16.71 -52.64
C VAL A 14 -1.40 17.36 -52.03
N LEU A 15 -1.33 18.67 -51.94
CA LEU A 15 -2.43 19.62 -51.78
C LEU A 15 -3.15 19.81 -53.12
N LEU A 16 -4.49 19.87 -53.11
CA LEU A 16 -5.24 20.63 -54.10
C LEU A 16 -6.41 21.38 -53.47
N LEU A 17 -6.33 22.68 -53.55
CA LEU A 17 -7.35 23.70 -53.34
C LEU A 17 -8.20 23.84 -54.61
N SER A 18 -9.51 24.06 -54.44
CA SER A 18 -10.40 24.83 -55.33
C SER A 18 -11.70 25.03 -54.55
N GLY A 19 -12.15 26.10 -54.26
CA GLY A 19 -12.46 27.45 -54.55
C GLY A 19 -13.64 27.66 -55.49
N CYS A 20 -14.79 28.25 -54.98
CA CYS A 20 -15.66 29.27 -55.62
C CYS A 20 -16.99 29.36 -54.82
N ALA A 21 -17.21 30.44 -54.10
CA ALA A 21 -17.94 31.67 -54.41
C ALA A 21 -19.49 31.56 -54.32
N ALA A 22 -19.99 32.43 -53.42
CA ALA A 22 -21.37 32.68 -53.05
C ALA A 22 -22.20 33.38 -54.14
N PRO A 23 -23.56 33.54 -54.03
CA PRO A 23 -24.02 34.77 -53.40
C PRO A 23 -25.21 34.60 -52.40
N ALA A 24 -25.38 35.63 -51.57
CA ALA A 24 -26.37 35.85 -50.53
C ALA A 24 -27.79 36.04 -51.05
N GLN A 25 -28.78 35.65 -50.23
CA GLN A 25 -30.00 36.45 -49.98
C GLN A 25 -30.63 36.12 -48.65
N ASN A 26 -31.13 37.19 -48.03
CA ASN A 26 -31.84 37.32 -46.78
C ASN A 26 -33.14 36.50 -46.69
N GLU A 27 -33.51 36.00 -45.50
CA GLU A 27 -34.64 36.53 -44.69
C GLU A 27 -35.08 35.58 -43.57
N THR A 28 -35.33 36.23 -42.44
CA THR A 28 -36.26 35.89 -41.34
C THR A 28 -35.95 34.73 -40.39
N THR A 29 -35.62 35.17 -39.16
CA THR A 29 -35.71 34.44 -37.86
C THR A 29 -37.14 33.90 -37.62
N PRO A 30 -37.23 32.71 -37.00
CA PRO A 30 -37.77 32.73 -35.64
C PRO A 30 -36.85 32.03 -34.64
N GLU A 31 -36.75 32.62 -33.47
CA GLU A 31 -36.22 32.05 -32.26
C GLU A 31 -36.85 30.67 -32.00
N SER A 32 -36.00 29.66 -32.00
CA SER A 32 -36.30 28.39 -31.33
C SER A 32 -35.20 28.14 -30.33
N SER A 33 -35.54 28.43 -29.07
CA SER A 33 -34.82 28.00 -27.90
C SER A 33 -34.67 26.47 -27.96
N SER A 34 -33.51 26.01 -28.41
CA SER A 34 -33.07 24.64 -28.19
C SER A 34 -32.08 24.70 -27.03
N ALA A 35 -32.59 24.48 -25.80
CA ALA A 35 -31.77 24.10 -24.71
C ALA A 35 -31.00 22.83 -25.13
N ALA A 36 -29.69 22.94 -25.24
CA ALA A 36 -28.81 21.78 -25.28
C ALA A 36 -29.08 20.96 -24.03
N PRO A 37 -29.21 19.63 -24.11
CA PRO A 37 -29.21 18.83 -22.89
C PRO A 37 -27.86 19.06 -22.23
N GLU A 38 -27.88 19.58 -21.02
CA GLU A 38 -26.75 19.46 -20.09
C GLU A 38 -26.52 17.96 -19.91
N THR A 39 -25.56 17.43 -20.65
CA THR A 39 -24.97 16.14 -20.32
C THR A 39 -24.20 16.36 -19.05
N THR A 40 -24.85 16.16 -17.91
CA THR A 40 -24.18 15.86 -16.67
C THR A 40 -23.32 14.63 -16.99
N ALA A 41 -22.02 14.84 -17.15
CA ALA A 41 -21.07 13.75 -17.15
C ALA A 41 -21.19 13.13 -15.75
N VAL A 42 -21.94 12.05 -15.63
CA VAL A 42 -21.90 11.16 -14.48
C VAL A 42 -20.48 10.62 -14.49
N SER A 43 -19.64 11.05 -13.56
CA SER A 43 -18.34 10.42 -13.38
C SER A 43 -18.65 8.98 -12.98
N GLU A 44 -18.34 8.02 -13.85
CA GLU A 44 -18.49 6.61 -13.54
C GLU A 44 -17.61 6.30 -12.33
N ARG A 45 -18.24 6.00 -11.19
CA ARG A 45 -17.55 5.58 -9.96
C ARG A 45 -17.14 4.13 -10.11
N VAL A 46 -16.01 3.90 -10.77
CA VAL A 46 -15.49 2.56 -11.04
C VAL A 46 -14.31 2.27 -10.15
N ILE A 47 -14.44 1.22 -9.35
CA ILE A 47 -13.32 0.64 -8.59
C ILE A 47 -12.70 -0.49 -9.41
N THR A 48 -11.37 -0.52 -9.46
CA THR A 48 -10.60 -1.62 -10.04
C THR A 48 -9.79 -2.28 -8.93
N ASP A 49 -10.05 -3.55 -8.64
CA ASP A 49 -9.32 -4.30 -7.61
C ASP A 49 -7.89 -4.72 -8.08
N SER A 50 -7.13 -5.36 -7.20
CA SER A 50 -5.76 -5.81 -7.53
C SER A 50 -5.73 -6.95 -8.56
N CYS A 51 -6.86 -7.63 -8.80
CA CYS A 51 -7.02 -8.65 -9.83
C CYS A 51 -7.42 -8.06 -11.18
N GLY A 52 -7.73 -6.76 -11.25
CA GLY A 52 -8.16 -6.06 -12.45
C GLY A 52 -9.68 -6.12 -12.67
N THR A 53 -10.46 -6.62 -11.72
CA THR A 53 -11.91 -6.64 -11.75
C THR A 53 -12.46 -5.23 -11.55
N LYS A 54 -13.39 -4.82 -12.42
CA LYS A 54 -14.01 -3.50 -12.36
C LYS A 54 -15.44 -3.61 -11.85
N THR A 55 -15.76 -2.77 -10.89
CA THR A 55 -17.11 -2.65 -10.31
C THR A 55 -17.56 -1.20 -10.34
N GLU A 56 -18.74 -0.95 -10.91
CA GLU A 56 -19.41 0.36 -10.85
C GLU A 56 -20.15 0.49 -9.53
N LEU A 57 -19.97 1.62 -8.84
CA LEU A 57 -20.63 1.90 -7.57
C LEU A 57 -21.73 2.96 -7.75
N PRO A 58 -22.83 2.89 -6.97
CA PRO A 58 -23.83 3.96 -6.90
C PRO A 58 -23.25 5.25 -6.26
N ASP A 59 -24.02 6.32 -6.28
CA ASP A 59 -23.58 7.64 -5.75
C ASP A 59 -23.30 7.66 -4.25
N ASP A 60 -24.00 6.87 -3.45
CA ASP A 60 -23.80 6.72 -2.01
C ASP A 60 -23.74 5.21 -1.68
N PRO A 61 -22.58 4.55 -1.94
CA PRO A 61 -22.50 3.11 -1.85
C PRO A 61 -22.46 2.62 -0.39
N CYS A 62 -23.19 1.55 -0.13
CA CYS A 62 -23.09 0.78 1.09
C CYS A 62 -21.84 -0.13 1.00
N VAL A 63 -20.74 0.26 1.65
CA VAL A 63 -19.46 -0.44 1.58
C VAL A 63 -19.13 -1.11 2.89
N VAL A 64 -18.67 -2.36 2.81
CA VAL A 64 -18.14 -3.15 3.93
C VAL A 64 -16.68 -3.44 3.69
N SER A 65 -15.81 -3.23 4.68
CA SER A 65 -14.40 -3.61 4.61
C SER A 65 -14.09 -4.71 5.61
N LEU A 66 -13.48 -5.80 5.13
CA LEU A 66 -13.09 -6.94 5.95
C LEU A 66 -11.62 -6.90 6.40
N TYR A 67 -10.95 -5.74 6.21
CA TYR A 67 -9.57 -5.54 6.60
C TYR A 67 -9.34 -4.09 7.03
N GLY A 68 -8.84 -3.89 8.25
CA GLY A 68 -8.71 -2.57 8.89
C GLY A 68 -7.91 -1.56 8.08
N SER A 69 -6.78 -1.97 7.50
CA SER A 69 -5.98 -1.07 6.65
C SER A 69 -6.74 -0.57 5.41
N PHE A 70 -7.59 -1.41 4.80
CA PHE A 70 -8.39 -0.98 3.65
C PHE A 70 -9.64 -0.20 4.08
N ALA A 71 -10.17 -0.48 5.28
CA ALA A 71 -11.21 0.34 5.90
C ALA A 71 -10.71 1.78 6.07
N GLU A 72 -9.51 1.95 6.63
CA GLU A 72 -8.89 3.26 6.80
C GLU A 72 -8.61 3.95 5.45
N CYS A 73 -8.10 3.22 4.44
CA CYS A 73 -7.94 3.77 3.09
C CYS A 73 -9.26 4.31 2.51
N TRP A 74 -10.36 3.56 2.70
CA TRP A 74 -11.67 3.98 2.24
C TRP A 74 -12.13 5.27 2.92
N LEU A 75 -11.97 5.36 4.25
CA LEU A 75 -12.27 6.58 5.02
C LEU A 75 -11.38 7.76 4.62
N LEU A 76 -10.06 7.54 4.45
CA LEU A 76 -9.12 8.56 3.99
C LEU A 76 -9.46 9.08 2.59
N SER A 77 -10.12 8.28 1.75
CA SER A 77 -10.61 8.73 0.45
C SER A 77 -11.90 9.57 0.52
N GLY A 78 -12.50 9.72 1.70
CA GLY A 78 -13.76 10.43 1.92
C GLY A 78 -15.00 9.53 1.89
N GLY A 79 -14.83 8.21 1.75
CA GLY A 79 -15.94 7.24 1.77
C GLY A 79 -16.47 6.97 3.18
N LYS A 80 -17.63 6.30 3.25
CA LYS A 80 -18.24 5.82 4.49
C LYS A 80 -18.30 4.30 4.49
N LEU A 81 -18.31 3.70 5.68
CA LEU A 81 -18.38 2.25 5.85
C LEU A 81 -19.64 1.87 6.63
N ALA A 82 -20.41 0.94 6.08
CA ALA A 82 -21.57 0.34 6.75
C ALA A 82 -21.18 -0.84 7.64
N GLY A 83 -20.01 -1.45 7.40
CA GLY A 83 -19.50 -2.56 8.20
C GLY A 83 -17.98 -2.69 8.12
N ILE A 84 -17.39 -3.08 9.25
CA ILE A 84 -15.95 -3.30 9.42
C ILE A 84 -15.68 -4.53 10.30
N THR A 85 -14.48 -5.08 10.19
CA THR A 85 -13.98 -6.13 11.09
C THR A 85 -13.31 -5.52 12.33
N GLU A 86 -13.19 -6.32 13.40
CA GLU A 86 -12.70 -5.88 14.72
C GLU A 86 -11.30 -5.25 14.67
N ASP A 87 -10.42 -5.71 13.79
CA ASP A 87 -9.06 -5.16 13.58
C ASP A 87 -9.06 -3.68 13.16
N ALA A 88 -10.11 -3.23 12.47
CA ALA A 88 -10.27 -1.81 12.13
C ALA A 88 -10.40 -0.93 13.38
N VAL A 89 -11.05 -1.43 14.41
CA VAL A 89 -11.19 -0.74 15.71
C VAL A 89 -9.93 -0.92 16.55
N ASP A 90 -9.50 -2.16 16.73
CA ASP A 90 -8.46 -2.53 17.70
C ASP A 90 -7.06 -2.10 17.26
N GLU A 91 -6.79 -2.13 15.94
CA GLU A 91 -5.47 -1.89 15.38
C GLU A 91 -5.35 -0.51 14.71
N HIS A 92 -6.44 -0.03 14.09
CA HIS A 92 -6.46 1.24 13.37
C HIS A 92 -7.20 2.36 14.11
N GLY A 93 -7.87 2.04 15.25
CA GLY A 93 -8.56 3.02 16.08
C GLY A 93 -9.76 3.69 15.36
N ILE A 94 -10.36 2.99 14.38
CA ILE A 94 -11.54 3.49 13.68
C ILE A 94 -12.71 3.52 14.68
N GLU A 95 -13.28 4.69 14.87
CA GLU A 95 -14.45 4.86 15.72
C GLU A 95 -15.71 4.30 15.03
N ILE A 96 -16.46 3.47 15.77
CA ILE A 96 -17.75 2.97 15.32
C ILE A 96 -18.83 3.98 15.70
N ASP A 97 -19.63 4.38 14.73
CA ASP A 97 -20.85 5.14 14.94
C ASP A 97 -22.10 4.24 14.90
N ASP A 98 -23.28 4.83 15.06
CA ASP A 98 -24.57 4.08 15.07
C ASP A 98 -24.87 3.44 13.70
N ASP A 99 -24.21 3.87 12.62
CA ASP A 99 -24.44 3.43 11.25
C ASP A 99 -23.40 2.37 10.78
N THR A 100 -22.37 2.09 11.58
CA THR A 100 -21.29 1.15 11.25
C THR A 100 -21.40 -0.13 12.08
N ALA A 101 -21.58 -1.28 11.43
CA ALA A 101 -21.69 -2.59 12.07
C ALA A 101 -20.34 -3.31 12.18
N LEU A 102 -20.11 -4.06 13.28
CA LEU A 102 -19.06 -5.06 13.34
C LEU A 102 -19.51 -6.35 12.63
N VAL A 103 -18.72 -6.80 11.65
CA VAL A 103 -19.04 -7.98 10.82
C VAL A 103 -18.08 -9.16 11.07
N GLY A 104 -17.58 -9.28 12.30
CA GLY A 104 -16.67 -10.34 12.75
C GLY A 104 -15.22 -9.91 12.79
N THR A 105 -14.32 -10.90 12.87
CA THR A 105 -12.87 -10.67 12.87
C THR A 105 -12.28 -10.74 11.46
N VAL A 106 -11.06 -10.24 11.27
CA VAL A 106 -10.35 -10.33 9.99
C VAL A 106 -10.13 -11.79 9.53
N MET A 107 -9.99 -12.72 10.46
CA MET A 107 -9.79 -14.16 10.15
C MET A 107 -11.08 -14.97 10.10
N GLU A 108 -12.16 -14.45 10.69
CA GLU A 108 -13.49 -15.08 10.74
C GLU A 108 -14.58 -14.03 10.49
N PRO A 109 -14.68 -13.48 9.25
CA PRO A 109 -15.74 -12.55 8.89
C PRO A 109 -17.11 -13.24 8.94
N ASN A 110 -18.11 -12.54 9.44
CA ASN A 110 -19.47 -13.07 9.57
C ASN A 110 -20.31 -12.78 8.33
N LEU A 111 -20.46 -13.78 7.46
CA LEU A 111 -21.18 -13.66 6.20
C LEU A 111 -22.65 -13.26 6.37
N GLU A 112 -23.34 -13.70 7.44
CA GLU A 112 -24.73 -13.33 7.71
C GLU A 112 -24.85 -11.85 8.05
N SER A 113 -23.93 -11.34 8.87
CA SER A 113 -23.86 -9.90 9.21
C SER A 113 -23.55 -9.05 7.98
N ILE A 114 -22.62 -9.50 7.12
CA ILE A 114 -22.29 -8.83 5.86
C ILE A 114 -23.52 -8.77 4.95
N ALA A 115 -24.18 -9.90 4.72
CA ALA A 115 -25.37 -9.99 3.86
C ALA A 115 -26.55 -9.16 4.39
N ALA A 116 -26.73 -9.07 5.71
CA ALA A 116 -27.79 -8.27 6.34
C ALA A 116 -27.67 -6.77 6.03
N LEU A 117 -26.46 -6.27 5.77
CA LEU A 117 -26.22 -4.89 5.38
C LEU A 117 -26.58 -4.62 3.91
N SER A 118 -26.76 -5.67 3.09
CA SER A 118 -27.02 -5.56 1.65
C SER A 118 -25.98 -4.66 0.94
N PRO A 119 -24.68 -4.93 1.07
CA PRO A 119 -23.65 -4.02 0.59
C PRO A 119 -23.60 -3.95 -0.93
N ASP A 120 -23.34 -2.75 -1.45
CA ASP A 120 -23.02 -2.54 -2.87
C ASP A 120 -21.60 -2.99 -3.20
N TYR A 121 -20.71 -3.05 -2.20
CA TYR A 121 -19.35 -3.52 -2.38
C TYR A 121 -18.70 -4.02 -1.08
N VAL A 122 -17.95 -5.12 -1.19
CA VAL A 122 -17.14 -5.66 -0.08
C VAL A 122 -15.66 -5.61 -0.43
N ILE A 123 -14.87 -4.96 0.42
CA ILE A 123 -13.42 -4.84 0.29
C ILE A 123 -12.74 -5.98 1.04
N LEU A 124 -11.95 -6.78 0.32
CA LEU A 124 -11.25 -7.97 0.80
C LEU A 124 -9.73 -7.83 0.65
N SER A 125 -8.97 -8.54 1.49
CA SER A 125 -7.53 -8.68 1.30
C SER A 125 -7.21 -9.89 0.42
N ALA A 126 -6.36 -9.69 -0.59
CA ALA A 126 -5.83 -10.77 -1.42
C ALA A 126 -4.82 -11.66 -0.69
N ASP A 127 -4.31 -11.21 0.47
CA ASP A 127 -3.25 -11.88 1.22
C ASP A 127 -3.78 -12.86 2.26
N LEU A 128 -5.11 -12.89 2.49
CA LEU A 128 -5.75 -13.68 3.53
C LEU A 128 -6.54 -14.86 2.96
N PRO A 129 -6.17 -16.11 3.25
CA PRO A 129 -6.94 -17.28 2.81
C PRO A 129 -8.40 -17.25 3.27
N ALA A 130 -8.67 -16.75 4.48
CA ALA A 130 -10.03 -16.60 5.01
C ALA A 130 -10.93 -15.72 4.13
N HIS A 131 -10.35 -14.69 3.49
CA HIS A 131 -11.08 -13.83 2.57
C HIS A 131 -11.33 -14.51 1.22
N ALA A 132 -10.38 -15.28 0.72
CA ALA A 132 -10.55 -16.07 -0.50
C ALA A 132 -11.65 -17.15 -0.35
N GLU A 133 -11.85 -17.69 0.84
CA GLU A 133 -12.91 -18.66 1.14
C GLU A 133 -14.33 -18.07 1.04
N LEU A 134 -14.47 -16.73 1.14
CA LEU A 134 -15.76 -16.05 1.00
C LEU A 134 -16.20 -15.85 -0.46
N ASP A 135 -15.30 -15.94 -1.43
CA ASP A 135 -15.53 -15.62 -2.85
C ASP A 135 -16.79 -16.30 -3.42
N ALA A 136 -16.88 -17.62 -3.25
CA ALA A 136 -18.02 -18.39 -3.77
C ALA A 136 -19.34 -17.97 -3.13
N ALA A 137 -19.36 -17.73 -1.81
CA ALA A 137 -20.56 -17.35 -1.08
C ALA A 137 -21.02 -15.92 -1.45
N LEU A 138 -20.11 -14.97 -1.55
CA LEU A 138 -20.41 -13.59 -1.98
C LEU A 138 -20.92 -13.57 -3.43
N THR A 139 -20.31 -14.36 -4.30
CA THR A 139 -20.74 -14.52 -5.71
C THR A 139 -22.14 -15.13 -5.80
N ASP A 140 -22.42 -16.20 -5.06
CA ASP A 140 -23.74 -16.85 -5.03
C ASP A 140 -24.83 -15.91 -4.51
N MET A 141 -24.49 -15.05 -3.56
CA MET A 141 -25.38 -14.00 -3.01
C MET A 141 -25.47 -12.77 -3.93
N GLN A 142 -24.73 -12.71 -5.01
CA GLN A 142 -24.64 -11.57 -5.92
C GLN A 142 -24.16 -10.28 -5.23
N ILE A 143 -23.28 -10.39 -4.23
CA ILE A 143 -22.66 -9.27 -3.53
C ILE A 143 -21.38 -8.90 -4.26
N PRO A 144 -21.27 -7.69 -4.85
CA PRO A 144 -20.05 -7.24 -5.50
C PRO A 144 -18.92 -7.12 -4.49
N HIS A 145 -17.73 -7.59 -4.86
CA HIS A 145 -16.57 -7.57 -3.98
C HIS A 145 -15.27 -7.49 -4.78
N GLY A 146 -14.18 -7.13 -4.12
CA GLY A 146 -12.88 -7.07 -4.76
C GLY A 146 -11.73 -7.25 -3.78
N TYR A 147 -10.62 -7.73 -4.33
CA TYR A 147 -9.41 -8.10 -3.59
C TYR A 147 -8.34 -7.05 -3.76
N PHE A 148 -7.82 -6.56 -2.64
CA PHE A 148 -6.75 -5.57 -2.62
C PHE A 148 -5.51 -6.14 -1.96
N HIS A 149 -4.33 -5.69 -2.44
CA HIS A 149 -3.02 -6.08 -1.96
C HIS A 149 -2.16 -4.83 -1.77
N MET A 150 -1.42 -4.77 -0.65
CA MET A 150 -0.57 -3.62 -0.31
C MET A 150 0.70 -4.09 0.42
N ASP A 151 1.85 -4.03 -0.24
CA ASP A 151 3.15 -4.31 0.38
C ASP A 151 4.05 -3.09 0.45
N ASN A 152 3.80 -2.09 -0.38
CA ASN A 152 4.62 -0.90 -0.48
C ASN A 152 3.79 0.37 -0.72
N VAL A 153 4.44 1.53 -0.66
CA VAL A 153 3.78 2.83 -0.83
C VAL A 153 3.13 3.01 -2.21
N MET A 154 3.64 2.35 -3.26
CA MET A 154 3.04 2.45 -4.59
C MET A 154 1.75 1.64 -4.70
N ASP A 155 1.62 0.53 -3.97
CA ASP A 155 0.35 -0.20 -3.87
C ASP A 155 -0.67 0.62 -3.09
N TYR A 156 -0.26 1.27 -1.98
CA TYR A 156 -1.09 2.24 -1.28
C TYR A 156 -1.59 3.35 -2.22
N ALA A 157 -0.69 3.96 -2.99
CA ALA A 157 -1.05 5.03 -3.92
C ALA A 157 -2.07 4.56 -4.98
N LYS A 158 -1.94 3.32 -5.50
CA LYS A 158 -2.90 2.72 -6.45
C LYS A 158 -4.28 2.49 -5.82
N ILE A 159 -4.32 1.96 -4.59
CA ILE A 159 -5.57 1.74 -3.84
C ILE A 159 -6.25 3.09 -3.61
N MET A 160 -5.53 4.07 -3.10
CA MET A 160 -6.06 5.41 -2.87
C MET A 160 -6.52 6.08 -4.16
N LEU A 161 -5.83 5.89 -5.28
CA LEU A 161 -6.28 6.41 -6.57
C LEU A 161 -7.66 5.85 -6.96
N ASN A 162 -7.88 4.54 -6.75
CA ASN A 162 -9.16 3.91 -7.02
C ASN A 162 -10.25 4.39 -6.06
N PHE A 163 -9.95 4.45 -4.77
CA PHE A 163 -10.94 4.84 -3.76
C PHE A 163 -11.29 6.33 -3.85
N CYS A 164 -10.30 7.19 -4.09
CA CYS A 164 -10.55 8.61 -4.33
C CYS A 164 -11.32 8.86 -5.64
N ALA A 165 -11.11 8.06 -6.69
CA ALA A 165 -11.91 8.17 -7.92
C ALA A 165 -13.41 7.95 -7.65
N ALA A 166 -13.75 7.13 -6.65
CA ALA A 166 -15.13 6.91 -6.23
C ALA A 166 -15.66 7.96 -5.25
N ASN A 167 -14.81 8.52 -4.37
CA ASN A 167 -15.24 9.31 -3.21
C ASN A 167 -14.78 10.77 -3.23
N ASP A 168 -13.78 11.13 -4.04
CA ASP A 168 -13.10 12.42 -4.02
C ASP A 168 -12.97 13.00 -5.46
N PRO A 169 -14.09 13.46 -6.06
CA PRO A 169 -14.09 13.92 -7.44
C PRO A 169 -13.19 15.14 -7.68
N ASP A 170 -12.90 15.92 -6.63
CA ASP A 170 -12.04 17.12 -6.69
C ASP A 170 -10.55 16.77 -6.54
N GLY A 171 -10.20 15.55 -6.10
CA GLY A 171 -8.83 15.07 -5.92
C GLY A 171 -8.09 15.62 -4.70
N GLU A 172 -8.80 16.30 -3.78
CA GLU A 172 -8.21 16.91 -2.59
C GLU A 172 -7.68 15.84 -1.62
N LYS A 173 -8.43 14.76 -1.42
CA LYS A 173 -8.04 13.65 -0.54
C LYS A 173 -6.85 12.88 -1.08
N TYR A 174 -6.79 12.68 -2.40
CA TYR A 174 -5.63 12.07 -3.03
C TYR A 174 -4.38 12.94 -2.91
N ASP A 175 -4.50 14.25 -3.11
CA ASP A 175 -3.36 15.16 -2.93
C ASP A 175 -2.87 15.13 -1.48
N GLU A 176 -3.78 15.27 -0.50
CA GLU A 176 -3.46 15.28 0.93
C GLU A 176 -2.79 13.97 1.38
N ASN A 177 -3.41 12.83 1.10
CA ASN A 177 -3.03 11.54 1.69
C ASN A 177 -1.98 10.78 0.87
N VAL A 178 -1.76 11.13 -0.41
CA VAL A 178 -0.82 10.43 -1.29
C VAL A 178 0.23 11.37 -1.85
N THR A 179 -0.16 12.41 -2.60
CA THR A 179 0.81 13.24 -3.32
C THR A 179 1.78 13.93 -2.37
N GLN A 180 1.30 14.47 -1.25
CA GLN A 180 2.14 15.13 -0.26
C GLN A 180 3.03 14.13 0.48
N VAL A 181 2.52 12.94 0.78
CA VAL A 181 3.29 11.83 1.39
C VAL A 181 4.44 11.42 0.49
N LEU A 182 4.17 11.16 -0.81
CA LEU A 182 5.20 10.77 -1.77
C LEU A 182 6.28 11.86 -1.96
N LYS A 183 5.91 13.14 -1.94
CA LYS A 183 6.88 14.24 -1.99
C LYS A 183 7.80 14.25 -0.77
N ARG A 184 7.27 14.03 0.44
CA ARG A 184 8.07 13.94 1.66
C ARG A 184 9.00 12.73 1.63
N ILE A 185 8.53 11.58 1.18
CA ILE A 185 9.35 10.38 1.00
C ILE A 185 10.53 10.66 0.06
N GLU A 186 10.28 11.28 -1.09
CA GLU A 186 11.36 11.59 -2.05
C GLU A 186 12.41 12.52 -1.44
N SER A 187 11.99 13.53 -0.67
CA SER A 187 12.92 14.40 0.08
C SER A 187 13.77 13.62 1.08
N ILE A 188 13.13 12.72 1.86
CA ILE A 188 13.83 11.87 2.84
C ILE A 188 14.85 10.94 2.15
N LYS A 189 14.48 10.32 1.03
CA LYS A 189 15.37 9.46 0.24
C LYS A 189 16.58 10.23 -0.27
N GLN A 190 16.37 11.42 -0.83
CA GLN A 190 17.44 12.26 -1.34
C GLN A 190 18.39 12.71 -0.22
N GLU A 191 17.86 13.22 0.88
CA GLU A 191 18.66 13.66 2.03
C GLU A 191 19.47 12.51 2.64
N THR A 192 18.87 11.33 2.76
CA THR A 192 19.55 10.13 3.26
C THR A 192 20.68 9.71 2.33
N ALA A 193 20.42 9.66 1.02
CA ALA A 193 21.43 9.31 0.03
C ALA A 193 22.61 10.29 0.01
N GLU A 194 22.33 11.59 0.16
CA GLU A 194 23.39 12.61 0.26
C GLU A 194 24.25 12.42 1.50
N LYS A 195 23.64 12.19 2.67
CA LYS A 195 24.33 11.97 3.95
C LYS A 195 25.14 10.66 3.98
N LEU A 196 24.65 9.61 3.34
CA LEU A 196 25.35 8.31 3.23
C LEU A 196 26.36 8.26 2.08
N SER A 197 26.43 9.30 1.24
CA SER A 197 27.33 9.32 0.07
C SER A 197 28.78 9.14 0.47
N GLY A 198 29.47 8.20 -0.20
CA GLY A 198 30.86 7.86 0.08
C GLY A 198 31.10 6.99 1.31
N GLN A 199 30.04 6.61 2.03
CA GLN A 199 30.11 5.66 3.15
C GLN A 199 29.81 4.24 2.67
N LYS A 200 30.21 3.23 3.45
CA LYS A 200 29.76 1.85 3.23
C LYS A 200 28.26 1.78 3.57
N ALA A 201 27.48 1.11 2.74
CA ALA A 201 26.07 0.86 3.02
C ALA A 201 25.91 0.18 4.40
N PRO A 202 25.05 0.70 5.30
CA PRO A 202 24.77 0.06 6.58
C PRO A 202 24.20 -1.35 6.36
N THR A 203 24.71 -2.34 7.11
CA THR A 203 24.20 -3.70 7.08
C THR A 203 23.12 -3.89 8.13
N VAL A 204 22.02 -4.53 7.76
CA VAL A 204 20.84 -4.70 8.62
C VAL A 204 20.42 -6.17 8.63
N LEU A 205 20.02 -6.69 9.79
CA LEU A 205 19.23 -7.90 9.89
C LEU A 205 17.80 -7.50 10.25
N LEU A 206 16.86 -7.77 9.35
CA LEU A 206 15.43 -7.53 9.61
C LEU A 206 14.78 -8.81 10.11
N LEU A 207 14.16 -8.74 11.28
CA LEU A 207 13.49 -9.86 11.95
C LEU A 207 11.99 -9.61 12.09
N ARG A 208 11.21 -10.68 12.06
CA ARG A 208 9.81 -10.71 12.48
C ARG A 208 9.66 -11.72 13.62
N ALA A 209 9.32 -11.21 14.81
CA ALA A 209 9.14 -11.99 16.02
C ALA A 209 7.66 -12.26 16.31
N TYR A 210 7.36 -13.49 16.70
CA TYR A 210 6.06 -14.01 17.10
C TYR A 210 6.13 -14.54 18.52
N SER A 211 5.01 -14.83 19.13
CA SER A 211 4.98 -15.54 20.43
C SER A 211 5.56 -16.96 20.38
N THR A 212 5.75 -17.53 19.20
CA THR A 212 6.18 -18.92 18.99
C THR A 212 7.43 -19.06 18.12
N GLY A 213 8.04 -17.96 17.70
CA GLY A 213 9.18 -18.04 16.78
C GLY A 213 9.70 -16.68 16.34
N VAL A 214 10.79 -16.70 15.58
CA VAL A 214 11.35 -15.55 14.91
C VAL A 214 11.81 -15.96 13.52
N LYS A 215 11.66 -15.07 12.53
CA LYS A 215 12.13 -15.29 11.16
C LYS A 215 12.84 -14.05 10.64
N ALA A 216 13.90 -14.22 9.88
CA ALA A 216 14.43 -13.13 9.07
C ALA A 216 13.44 -12.77 7.96
N LYS A 217 13.45 -11.51 7.56
CA LYS A 217 12.57 -10.98 6.51
C LYS A 217 13.38 -10.18 5.50
N GLY A 218 12.95 -10.26 4.25
CA GLY A 218 13.55 -9.57 3.12
C GLY A 218 12.80 -8.32 2.69
N GLU A 219 13.06 -7.92 1.44
CA GLU A 219 12.46 -6.75 0.80
C GLU A 219 10.94 -6.87 0.53
N ASP A 220 10.37 -8.05 0.72
CA ASP A 220 8.93 -8.36 0.63
C ASP A 220 8.10 -7.82 1.81
N THR A 221 8.68 -6.95 2.64
CA THR A 221 8.02 -6.33 3.79
C THR A 221 8.13 -4.81 3.74
N VAL A 222 7.23 -4.11 4.45
CA VAL A 222 7.27 -2.63 4.56
C VAL A 222 8.66 -2.14 4.96
N ALA A 223 9.21 -2.65 6.06
CA ALA A 223 10.54 -2.24 6.54
C ALA A 223 11.65 -2.64 5.57
N GLY A 224 11.58 -3.83 4.95
CA GLY A 224 12.59 -4.30 4.00
C GLY A 224 12.64 -3.46 2.72
N ALA A 225 11.48 -3.11 2.17
CA ALA A 225 11.39 -2.22 1.01
C ALA A 225 11.98 -0.84 1.33
N ILE A 226 11.65 -0.26 2.48
CA ILE A 226 12.18 1.05 2.92
C ILE A 226 13.69 0.99 3.12
N LEU A 227 14.22 -0.05 3.77
CA LEU A 227 15.67 -0.24 3.98
C LEU A 227 16.41 -0.23 2.65
N LYS A 228 15.91 -0.99 1.66
CA LYS A 228 16.48 -1.05 0.31
C LYS A 228 16.48 0.32 -0.37
N GLU A 229 15.35 1.02 -0.32
CA GLU A 229 15.20 2.35 -0.96
C GLU A 229 16.06 3.43 -0.31
N LEU A 230 16.37 3.30 0.99
CA LEU A 230 17.27 4.18 1.72
C LEU A 230 18.75 3.76 1.62
N GLY A 231 19.06 2.70 0.87
CA GLY A 231 20.43 2.28 0.57
C GLY A 231 21.08 1.44 1.68
N ALA A 232 20.31 0.86 2.59
CA ALA A 232 20.78 -0.16 3.52
C ALA A 232 20.83 -1.53 2.84
N HIS A 233 21.70 -2.40 3.34
CA HIS A 233 21.87 -3.76 2.87
C HIS A 233 21.34 -4.74 3.91
N ASN A 234 20.22 -5.39 3.61
CA ASN A 234 19.67 -6.43 4.47
C ASN A 234 20.39 -7.76 4.21
N ILE A 235 21.10 -8.30 5.21
CA ILE A 235 21.90 -9.53 5.07
C ILE A 235 21.06 -10.76 4.72
N ALA A 236 19.75 -10.74 4.98
CA ALA A 236 18.85 -11.82 4.64
C ALA A 236 18.54 -11.88 3.13
N ASP A 237 18.66 -10.77 2.39
CA ASP A 237 18.38 -10.73 0.95
C ASP A 237 19.42 -11.53 0.14
N ASP A 238 20.64 -11.67 0.66
CA ASP A 238 21.73 -12.45 0.04
C ASP A 238 21.83 -13.88 0.58
N ASN A 239 21.00 -14.26 1.54
CA ASN A 239 21.10 -15.52 2.24
C ASN A 239 19.73 -16.20 2.41
N GLU A 240 19.31 -16.97 1.40
CA GLU A 240 18.04 -17.71 1.43
C GLU A 240 17.89 -18.58 2.69
N SER A 241 18.99 -19.13 3.22
CA SER A 241 18.94 -19.97 4.43
C SER A 241 18.53 -19.18 5.68
N LEU A 242 18.82 -17.87 5.74
CA LEU A 242 18.32 -17.00 6.83
C LEU A 242 16.82 -16.74 6.71
N LEU A 243 16.28 -16.68 5.48
CA LEU A 243 14.84 -16.48 5.26
C LEU A 243 14.04 -17.76 5.58
N GLU A 244 14.62 -18.93 5.36
CA GLU A 244 13.99 -20.22 5.67
C GLU A 244 14.04 -20.53 7.17
N ASP A 245 15.23 -20.42 7.77
CA ASP A 245 15.46 -20.68 9.19
C ASP A 245 16.55 -19.76 9.74
N LEU A 246 16.25 -19.04 10.83
CA LEU A 246 17.18 -18.09 11.43
C LEU A 246 18.38 -18.80 12.04
N SER A 247 19.48 -18.88 11.28
CA SER A 247 20.75 -19.40 11.78
C SER A 247 21.49 -18.33 12.57
N LEU A 248 21.58 -18.53 13.89
CA LEU A 248 22.33 -17.62 14.76
C LEU A 248 23.81 -17.58 14.40
N GLU A 249 24.37 -18.69 13.91
CA GLU A 249 25.76 -18.78 13.46
C GLU A 249 26.01 -17.89 12.23
N SER A 250 25.08 -17.90 11.27
CA SER A 250 25.13 -17.01 10.10
C SER A 250 24.97 -15.52 10.48
N VAL A 251 24.15 -15.21 11.49
CA VAL A 251 24.00 -13.84 12.01
C VAL A 251 25.29 -13.36 12.65
N ILE A 252 25.97 -14.23 13.44
CA ILE A 252 27.23 -13.93 14.11
C ILE A 252 28.36 -13.72 13.08
N GLU A 253 28.39 -14.54 12.02
CA GLU A 253 29.39 -14.41 10.96
C GLU A 253 29.21 -13.10 10.14
N ALA A 254 27.96 -12.71 9.90
CA ALA A 254 27.63 -11.50 9.15
C ALA A 254 27.84 -10.23 9.99
N ASP A 255 27.69 -10.29 11.32
CA ASP A 255 27.80 -9.20 12.29
C ASP A 255 27.18 -7.87 11.80
N PRO A 256 25.85 -7.80 11.60
CA PRO A 256 25.19 -6.64 11.02
C PRO A 256 25.35 -5.37 11.88
N ASP A 257 25.34 -4.20 11.23
CA ASP A 257 25.40 -2.90 11.92
C ASP A 257 24.12 -2.63 12.72
N TYR A 258 22.96 -3.15 12.27
CA TYR A 258 21.66 -3.00 12.90
C TYR A 258 20.91 -4.33 12.93
N ILE A 259 20.13 -4.55 14.00
CA ILE A 259 19.11 -5.60 14.07
C ILE A 259 17.78 -4.91 14.35
N LEU A 260 16.85 -4.99 13.38
CA LEU A 260 15.54 -4.37 13.46
C LEU A 260 14.47 -5.45 13.59
N VAL A 261 13.57 -5.32 14.55
CA VAL A 261 12.57 -6.34 14.88
C VAL A 261 11.17 -5.79 14.76
N MET A 262 10.39 -6.39 13.86
CA MET A 262 8.93 -6.21 13.80
C MET A 262 8.28 -7.28 14.70
N THR A 263 7.28 -6.93 15.49
CA THR A 263 6.53 -7.88 16.31
C THR A 263 5.17 -8.18 15.70
N MET A 264 4.72 -9.44 15.77
CA MET A 264 3.43 -9.91 15.30
C MET A 264 2.56 -10.39 16.47
N GLY A 265 1.28 -10.04 16.45
CA GLY A 265 0.34 -10.35 17.54
C GLY A 265 0.72 -9.60 18.83
N SER A 266 0.74 -10.29 19.98
CA SER A 266 1.16 -9.68 21.25
C SER A 266 2.64 -9.33 21.23
N GLU A 267 2.95 -8.05 21.35
CA GLU A 267 4.33 -7.55 21.40
C GLU A 267 5.07 -8.08 22.62
N GLU A 268 4.41 -8.14 23.77
CA GLU A 268 4.97 -8.69 25.01
C GLU A 268 5.40 -10.15 24.84
N ASN A 269 4.53 -10.98 24.24
CA ASN A 269 4.83 -12.39 24.02
C ASN A 269 5.96 -12.58 22.97
N ALA A 270 5.99 -11.75 21.94
CA ALA A 270 7.05 -11.78 20.94
C ALA A 270 8.41 -11.38 21.55
N LYS A 271 8.45 -10.32 22.38
CA LYS A 271 9.65 -9.92 23.14
C LYS A 271 10.10 -10.99 24.12
N THR A 272 9.15 -11.64 24.80
CA THR A 272 9.46 -12.76 25.71
C THR A 272 10.12 -13.90 24.95
N TYR A 273 9.58 -14.28 23.78
CA TYR A 273 10.19 -15.30 22.95
C TYR A 273 11.62 -14.95 22.55
N MET A 274 11.86 -13.70 22.12
CA MET A 274 13.21 -13.23 21.76
C MET A 274 14.17 -13.33 22.95
N ALA A 275 13.77 -12.85 24.13
CA ALA A 275 14.57 -12.89 25.33
C ALA A 275 14.96 -14.33 25.74
N GLU A 276 14.01 -15.26 25.70
CA GLU A 276 14.22 -16.63 26.16
C GLU A 276 14.99 -17.50 25.15
N ASN A 277 14.80 -17.30 23.84
CA ASN A 277 15.28 -18.22 22.82
C ASN A 277 16.44 -17.68 21.98
N ILE A 278 16.62 -16.35 21.91
CA ILE A 278 17.63 -15.71 21.06
C ILE A 278 18.65 -14.95 21.92
N GLU A 279 18.18 -14.02 22.74
CA GLU A 279 19.05 -13.11 23.50
C GLU A 279 19.82 -13.80 24.63
N ASN A 280 19.33 -14.93 25.15
CA ASN A 280 20.01 -15.76 26.13
C ASN A 280 21.31 -16.43 25.60
N ASN A 281 21.54 -16.45 24.29
CA ASN A 281 22.78 -16.94 23.72
C ASN A 281 23.92 -15.92 24.01
N PRO A 282 25.02 -16.31 24.65
CA PRO A 282 26.12 -15.38 24.97
C PRO A 282 26.70 -14.68 23.70
N ALA A 283 26.66 -15.35 22.55
CA ALA A 283 27.16 -14.78 21.31
C ALA A 283 26.28 -13.64 20.78
N TRP A 284 24.99 -13.58 21.17
CA TRP A 284 24.10 -12.47 20.81
C TRP A 284 24.59 -11.13 21.38
N SER A 285 25.04 -11.14 22.65
CA SER A 285 25.56 -9.95 23.32
C SER A 285 26.88 -9.45 22.72
N GLU A 286 27.58 -10.29 21.94
CA GLU A 286 28.84 -9.93 21.27
C GLU A 286 28.63 -9.24 19.91
N LEU A 287 27.42 -9.30 19.35
CA LEU A 287 27.09 -8.66 18.07
C LEU A 287 27.31 -7.14 18.11
N SER A 288 27.83 -6.58 17.03
CA SER A 288 28.07 -5.13 16.89
C SER A 288 26.78 -4.32 17.06
N ALA A 289 25.67 -4.77 16.51
CA ALA A 289 24.37 -4.11 16.67
C ALA A 289 23.94 -4.04 18.16
N VAL A 290 24.12 -5.12 18.91
CA VAL A 290 23.74 -5.16 20.34
C VAL A 290 24.64 -4.27 21.19
N LYS A 291 25.96 -4.35 21.00
CA LYS A 291 26.94 -3.53 21.73
C LYS A 291 26.78 -2.04 21.51
N ASN A 292 26.33 -1.65 20.32
CA ASN A 292 26.16 -0.25 19.93
C ASN A 292 24.71 0.26 20.14
N SER A 293 23.84 -0.49 20.84
CA SER A 293 22.42 -0.13 21.06
C SER A 293 21.63 0.04 19.76
N ARG A 294 21.95 -0.75 18.73
CA ARG A 294 21.30 -0.78 17.41
C ARG A 294 20.47 -2.06 17.21
N TYR A 295 20.09 -2.72 18.28
CA TYR A 295 19.08 -3.76 18.35
C TYR A 295 17.76 -3.12 18.75
N ILE A 296 16.83 -2.96 17.82
CA ILE A 296 15.70 -2.04 17.94
C ILE A 296 14.41 -2.74 17.54
N TYR A 297 13.38 -2.65 18.39
CA TYR A 297 12.03 -3.03 18.07
C TYR A 297 11.34 -1.87 17.32
N LEU A 298 10.87 -2.13 16.10
CA LEU A 298 10.20 -1.14 15.28
C LEU A 298 8.77 -0.86 15.78
N PRO A 299 8.28 0.38 15.73
CA PRO A 299 6.91 0.73 16.08
C PRO A 299 5.88 -0.04 15.23
N LYS A 300 4.90 -0.68 15.88
CA LYS A 300 3.90 -1.50 15.19
C LYS A 300 3.03 -0.71 14.22
N ASP A 301 2.65 0.49 14.60
CA ASP A 301 1.80 1.39 13.81
C ASP A 301 2.45 1.84 12.49
N LEU A 302 3.79 1.78 12.41
CA LEU A 302 4.54 2.13 11.20
C LEU A 302 5.03 0.93 10.38
N PHE A 303 5.17 -0.27 11.00
CA PHE A 303 5.88 -1.40 10.36
C PHE A 303 5.15 -2.74 10.44
N HIS A 304 4.13 -2.87 11.29
CA HIS A 304 3.29 -4.06 11.33
C HIS A 304 1.95 -3.82 10.68
N TYR A 305 1.21 -2.78 11.12
CA TYR A 305 0.05 -2.27 10.41
C TYR A 305 0.51 -1.48 9.20
N LYS A 306 -0.25 -1.45 8.13
CA LYS A 306 0.15 -0.66 6.97
C LYS A 306 0.13 0.82 7.35
N PRO A 307 1.20 1.60 7.10
CA PRO A 307 1.32 2.99 7.60
C PRO A 307 0.41 4.00 6.89
N LEU A 308 -0.20 3.63 5.76
CA LEU A 308 -1.18 4.40 5.01
C LEU A 308 -0.68 5.83 4.66
N ASN A 309 -1.39 6.89 5.06
CA ASN A 309 -0.96 8.27 4.83
C ASN A 309 0.25 8.70 5.69
N ARG A 310 0.82 7.78 6.50
CA ARG A 310 2.01 7.96 7.33
C ARG A 310 3.24 7.21 6.79
N TRP A 311 3.23 6.81 5.52
CA TRP A 311 4.39 6.17 4.90
C TRP A 311 5.68 6.99 5.04
N ASP A 312 5.60 8.32 4.94
CA ASP A 312 6.73 9.22 5.12
C ASP A 312 7.31 9.17 6.54
N GLU A 313 6.49 8.94 7.57
CA GLU A 313 6.96 8.72 8.94
C GLU A 313 7.77 7.42 9.06
N SER A 314 7.35 6.34 8.37
CA SER A 314 8.11 5.09 8.33
C SER A 314 9.48 5.27 7.66
N TYR A 315 9.53 6.01 6.52
CA TYR A 315 10.79 6.36 5.87
C TYR A 315 11.66 7.24 6.76
N ALA A 316 11.09 8.26 7.39
CA ALA A 316 11.83 9.16 8.29
C ALA A 316 12.41 8.41 9.49
N TYR A 317 11.65 7.46 10.06
CA TYR A 317 12.12 6.64 11.19
C TYR A 317 13.35 5.81 10.80
N ILE A 318 13.28 5.05 9.71
CA ILE A 318 14.41 4.25 9.24
C ILE A 318 15.60 5.15 8.84
N ALA A 319 15.36 6.27 8.15
CA ALA A 319 16.41 7.20 7.77
C ALA A 319 17.20 7.71 8.98
N LYS A 320 16.51 8.13 10.05
CA LYS A 320 17.14 8.56 11.31
C LYS A 320 18.02 7.47 11.93
N LEU A 321 17.52 6.23 11.96
CA LEU A 321 18.31 5.09 12.46
C LEU A 321 19.58 4.90 11.64
N LEU A 322 19.49 4.87 10.31
CA LEU A 322 20.64 4.67 9.42
C LEU A 322 21.67 5.81 9.52
N LEU A 323 21.20 7.02 9.83
CA LEU A 323 22.04 8.22 10.01
C LEU A 323 22.56 8.39 11.45
N ASN A 324 22.21 7.49 12.37
CA ASN A 324 22.51 7.60 13.82
C ASN A 324 21.95 8.90 14.44
N GLU A 325 20.80 9.35 13.98
CA GLU A 325 20.05 10.47 14.56
C GLU A 325 19.00 9.90 15.55
N ASP A 326 18.53 10.71 16.50
CA ASP A 326 17.48 10.28 17.43
C ASP A 326 16.17 10.02 16.67
N ALA A 327 15.62 8.80 16.77
CA ALA A 327 14.44 8.31 16.06
C ALA A 327 13.14 8.47 16.88
#